data_d5208c96b3f56933a5c4c464746ad67d
#
_entry.id   d5208c96b3f56933a5c4c464746ad67d
#
_cell.length_a   1.000
_cell.length_b   1.000
_cell.length_c   1.000
_cell.angle_alpha   90.00
_cell.angle_beta   90.00
_cell.angle_gamma   90.00
#
_symmetry.space_group_name_H-M   'P 1'
#
loop_
_entity.id
_entity.type
_entity.pdbx_description
1 polymer ?
#
loop_
_entity_poly.entity_id
_entity_poly.type
_entity_poly.pdbx_seq_one_letter_code
_entity_poly.pdbx_strand_id
1 'polypeptide(L)'
;AEGVEPRGEWQFTPNDPLYLLKDNAANPSKQTKREVLFDKVGIVKELPFKFVNEEGDTIESTVKITSTMAPRELRDPYGPSAMNAGSTDYGTHVRKNIGVSIVRANRELTLSTSFAIDKEKRHRWWGIQVEFSPELDEILGVTNNKQDAENLSSVARRSWDDYQEGNETQVQARKRVRDENYSQFVCIEIAHEVNKQISSIM
;
A
#
# COMPACT_ATOMS: atom_id res chain seq x y z
N ALA A 1 46.41 -17.79 -19.07
CA ALA A 1 45.10 -17.21 -18.83
C ALA A 1 44.75 -17.51 -17.37
N GLU A 2 44.90 -16.52 -16.49
CA GLU A 2 44.51 -16.59 -15.10
C GLU A 2 42.98 -16.64 -15.03
N GLY A 3 42.45 -17.69 -14.41
CA GLY A 3 41.01 -17.85 -14.24
C GLY A 3 40.46 -16.75 -13.34
N VAL A 4 39.52 -15.98 -13.86
CA VAL A 4 38.70 -15.08 -13.07
C VAL A 4 37.83 -15.96 -12.15
N GLU A 5 38.12 -15.94 -10.86
CA GLU A 5 37.24 -16.60 -9.88
C GLU A 5 35.80 -16.09 -10.07
N PRO A 6 34.78 -16.97 -10.07
CA PRO A 6 33.41 -16.53 -10.17
C PRO A 6 33.12 -15.62 -8.98
N ARG A 7 32.74 -14.37 -9.26
CA ARG A 7 32.25 -13.46 -8.23
C ARG A 7 31.08 -14.15 -7.55
N GLY A 8 31.14 -14.28 -6.23
CA GLY A 8 30.18 -15.02 -5.43
C GLY A 8 28.74 -14.68 -5.79
N GLU A 9 27.84 -15.65 -5.65
CA GLU A 9 26.42 -15.47 -5.90
C GLU A 9 25.87 -14.30 -5.05
N TRP A 10 25.39 -13.28 -5.73
CA TRP A 10 24.71 -12.17 -5.07
C TRP A 10 23.29 -12.60 -4.77
N GLN A 11 23.00 -12.85 -3.51
CA GLN A 11 21.63 -13.12 -3.07
C GLN A 11 20.94 -11.78 -2.82
N PHE A 12 19.95 -11.44 -3.67
CA PHE A 12 19.11 -10.29 -3.44
C PHE A 12 18.11 -10.60 -2.33
N THR A 13 18.10 -9.78 -1.28
CA THR A 13 17.07 -9.81 -0.27
C THR A 13 15.92 -8.92 -0.72
N PRO A 14 14.68 -9.46 -0.84
CA PRO A 14 13.56 -8.66 -1.31
C PRO A 14 13.22 -7.54 -0.32
N ASN A 15 12.85 -6.39 -0.86
CA ASN A 15 12.17 -5.35 -0.08
C ASN A 15 10.69 -5.73 0.01
N ASP A 16 10.18 -5.91 1.22
CA ASP A 16 8.77 -6.20 1.48
C ASP A 16 8.15 -5.06 2.28
N PRO A 17 7.37 -4.17 1.65
CA PRO A 17 6.73 -3.05 2.34
C PRO A 17 5.71 -3.47 3.40
N LEU A 18 5.21 -4.71 3.33
CA LEU A 18 4.35 -5.28 4.36
C LEU A 18 5.11 -5.91 5.52
N TYR A 19 6.41 -6.17 5.35
CA TYR A 19 7.27 -6.82 6.35
C TYR A 19 6.76 -8.17 6.85
N LEU A 20 6.11 -8.94 5.97
CA LEU A 20 5.58 -10.27 6.23
C LEU A 20 6.50 -11.40 5.75
N LEU A 21 7.52 -11.07 4.94
CA LEU A 21 8.50 -12.05 4.51
C LEU A 21 9.58 -12.23 5.57
N LYS A 22 9.94 -13.49 5.82
CA LYS A 22 11.00 -13.86 6.76
C LYS A 22 12.36 -13.31 6.34
N ASP A 23 12.68 -13.42 5.06
CA ASP A 23 13.94 -12.99 4.48
C ASP A 23 13.72 -11.69 3.69
N ASN A 24 13.41 -10.60 4.39
CA ASN A 24 13.30 -9.27 3.80
C ASN A 24 14.54 -8.40 4.07
N ALA A 25 14.65 -7.28 3.39
CA ALA A 25 15.78 -6.36 3.50
C ALA A 25 15.97 -5.76 4.92
N ALA A 26 14.93 -5.76 5.77
CA ALA A 26 15.03 -5.31 7.16
C ALA A 26 15.73 -6.32 8.07
N ASN A 27 15.85 -7.58 7.65
CA ASN A 27 16.48 -8.68 8.38
C ASN A 27 16.05 -8.75 9.86
N PRO A 28 14.76 -8.94 10.15
CA PRO A 28 14.21 -8.85 11.49
C PRO A 28 14.78 -9.91 12.45
N SER A 29 15.13 -11.10 11.97
CA SER A 29 15.63 -12.19 12.80
C SER A 29 16.94 -11.87 13.53
N LYS A 30 17.78 -11.02 12.96
CA LYS A 30 19.04 -10.58 13.59
C LYS A 30 18.83 -9.53 14.69
N GLN A 31 17.73 -8.77 14.61
CA GLN A 31 17.52 -7.61 15.47
C GLN A 31 16.43 -7.84 16.52
N THR A 32 15.40 -8.62 16.19
CA THR A 32 14.16 -8.70 16.97
C THR A 32 13.83 -10.12 17.47
N LYS A 33 14.55 -11.14 17.02
CA LYS A 33 14.21 -12.57 17.23
C LYS A 33 12.85 -12.98 16.65
N ARG A 34 12.24 -12.13 15.83
CA ARG A 34 10.99 -12.44 15.14
C ARG A 34 11.28 -13.02 13.76
N GLU A 35 10.40 -13.87 13.27
CA GLU A 35 10.49 -14.39 11.89
C GLU A 35 10.08 -13.33 10.88
N VAL A 36 9.06 -12.52 11.22
CA VAL A 36 8.57 -11.41 10.42
C VAL A 36 8.57 -10.13 11.26
N LEU A 37 8.72 -8.99 10.61
CA LEU A 37 8.83 -7.72 11.34
C LEU A 37 7.46 -7.18 11.76
N PHE A 38 6.45 -7.23 10.89
CA PHE A 38 5.11 -6.74 11.18
C PHE A 38 4.10 -7.88 11.27
N ASP A 39 2.98 -7.61 11.91
CA ASP A 39 1.84 -8.50 12.00
C ASP A 39 0.73 -8.04 11.05
N LYS A 40 -0.02 -8.97 10.46
CA LYS A 40 -1.22 -8.63 9.70
C LYS A 40 -2.27 -8.00 10.61
N VAL A 41 -2.92 -6.95 10.13
CA VAL A 41 -4.03 -6.29 10.84
C VAL A 41 -5.34 -6.63 10.14
N GLY A 42 -6.25 -7.27 10.88
CA GLY A 42 -7.55 -7.65 10.35
C GLY A 42 -7.49 -8.71 9.24
N ILE A 43 -8.50 -8.69 8.39
CA ILE A 43 -8.59 -9.56 7.19
C ILE A 43 -8.24 -8.76 5.94
N VAL A 44 -7.77 -9.45 4.92
CA VAL A 44 -7.60 -8.86 3.59
C VAL A 44 -8.95 -8.33 3.11
N LYS A 45 -9.00 -7.05 2.76
CA LYS A 45 -10.21 -6.44 2.22
C LYS A 45 -10.26 -6.65 0.71
N GLU A 46 -11.35 -7.21 0.22
CA GLU A 46 -11.60 -7.40 -1.20
C GLU A 46 -12.68 -6.42 -1.66
N LEU A 47 -12.39 -5.69 -2.72
CA LEU A 47 -13.29 -4.74 -3.37
C LEU A 47 -13.57 -5.25 -4.79
N PRO A 48 -14.75 -5.87 -5.04
CA PRO A 48 -15.13 -6.31 -6.37
C PRO A 48 -15.62 -5.13 -7.20
N PHE A 49 -15.19 -5.08 -8.46
CA PHE A 49 -15.61 -4.09 -9.45
C PHE A 49 -16.10 -4.80 -10.71
N LYS A 50 -17.11 -4.20 -11.35
CA LYS A 50 -17.69 -4.71 -12.59
C LYS A 50 -17.90 -3.54 -13.55
N PHE A 51 -17.31 -3.62 -14.74
CA PHE A 51 -17.36 -2.56 -15.74
C PHE A 51 -17.38 -3.13 -17.15
N VAL A 52 -17.64 -2.29 -18.13
CA VAL A 52 -17.57 -2.66 -19.55
C VAL A 52 -16.29 -2.05 -20.12
N ASN A 53 -15.47 -2.85 -20.78
CA ASN A 53 -14.25 -2.40 -21.45
C ASN A 53 -14.57 -1.70 -22.79
N GLU A 54 -13.55 -1.17 -23.46
CA GLU A 54 -13.70 -0.51 -24.77
C GLU A 54 -14.24 -1.43 -25.86
N GLU A 55 -14.03 -2.74 -25.73
CA GLU A 55 -14.50 -3.77 -26.69
C GLU A 55 -15.97 -4.15 -26.46
N GLY A 56 -16.59 -3.64 -25.39
CA GLY A 56 -17.97 -3.93 -25.01
C GLY A 56 -18.15 -5.15 -24.12
N ASP A 57 -17.07 -5.78 -23.67
CA ASP A 57 -17.10 -6.93 -22.78
C ASP A 57 -17.28 -6.52 -21.32
N THR A 58 -18.07 -7.29 -20.59
CA THR A 58 -18.21 -7.12 -19.15
C THR A 58 -17.05 -7.76 -18.42
N ILE A 59 -16.27 -6.95 -17.73
CA ILE A 59 -15.12 -7.37 -16.94
C ILE A 59 -15.48 -7.33 -15.45
N GLU A 60 -15.12 -8.39 -14.75
CA GLU A 60 -15.17 -8.45 -13.29
C GLU A 60 -13.73 -8.55 -12.74
N SER A 61 -13.37 -7.67 -11.84
CA SER A 61 -12.05 -7.64 -11.24
C SER A 61 -12.15 -7.30 -9.76
N THR A 62 -11.15 -7.70 -8.98
CA THR A 62 -11.12 -7.48 -7.54
C THR A 62 -9.81 -6.81 -7.13
N VAL A 63 -9.92 -5.73 -6.37
CA VAL A 63 -8.80 -5.11 -5.70
C VAL A 63 -8.69 -5.68 -4.29
N LYS A 64 -7.47 -6.11 -3.91
CA LYS A 64 -7.17 -6.62 -2.57
C LYS A 64 -6.34 -5.61 -1.80
N ILE A 65 -6.75 -5.32 -0.56
CA ILE A 65 -6.03 -4.43 0.32
C ILE A 65 -5.58 -5.23 1.55
N THR A 66 -4.26 -5.30 1.74
CA THR A 66 -3.64 -5.98 2.89
C THR A 66 -2.99 -4.93 3.77
N SER A 67 -3.23 -5.00 5.07
CA SER A 67 -2.66 -4.09 6.06
C SER A 67 -1.82 -4.84 7.08
N THR A 68 -0.73 -4.22 7.48
CA THR A 68 0.18 -4.72 8.51
C THR A 68 0.57 -3.62 9.48
N MET A 69 0.99 -4.00 10.67
CA MET A 69 1.46 -3.08 11.69
C MET A 69 2.62 -3.66 12.48
N ALA A 70 3.61 -2.84 12.78
CA ALA A 70 4.66 -3.20 13.72
C ALA A 70 4.04 -3.48 15.10
N PRO A 71 4.37 -4.60 15.75
CA PRO A 71 3.92 -4.88 17.11
C PRO A 71 4.51 -3.86 18.09
N ARG A 72 3.87 -3.76 19.27
CA ARG A 72 4.23 -2.74 20.26
C ARG A 72 5.70 -2.81 20.68
N GLU A 73 6.25 -4.00 20.82
CA GLU A 73 7.66 -4.21 21.21
C GLU A 73 8.66 -3.63 20.21
N LEU A 74 8.30 -3.50 18.94
CA LEU A 74 9.14 -2.84 17.93
C LEU A 74 8.98 -1.33 17.92
N ARG A 75 7.78 -0.84 18.23
CA ARG A 75 7.48 0.59 18.26
C ARG A 75 7.98 1.26 19.55
N ASP A 76 8.07 0.49 20.62
CA ASP A 76 8.47 0.92 21.96
C ASP A 76 9.41 -0.11 22.61
N PRO A 77 10.60 -0.34 22.01
CA PRO A 77 11.50 -1.44 22.42
C PRO A 77 12.07 -1.28 23.82
N TYR A 78 11.99 -0.11 24.41
CA TYR A 78 12.56 0.19 25.70
C TYR A 78 11.53 0.71 26.73
N GLY A 79 10.25 0.70 26.37
CA GLY A 79 9.16 1.20 27.21
C GLY A 79 8.92 2.72 27.11
N PRO A 80 7.97 3.27 27.88
CA PRO A 80 7.50 4.65 27.72
C PRO A 80 8.54 5.74 27.90
N SER A 81 9.67 5.42 28.51
CA SER A 81 10.77 6.37 28.78
C SER A 81 11.85 6.34 27.72
N ALA A 82 11.69 5.55 26.70
CA ALA A 82 12.79 5.16 25.87
C ALA A 82 12.94 5.91 24.58
N MET A 83 14.19 5.98 24.24
CA MET A 83 14.66 6.56 23.01
C MET A 83 14.05 5.86 21.78
N ASN A 84 13.46 6.67 20.98
CA ASN A 84 13.22 6.63 19.56
C ASN A 84 13.44 5.27 18.85
N ALA A 85 12.43 4.39 18.85
CA ALA A 85 12.42 3.16 18.05
C ALA A 85 12.83 3.41 16.58
N GLY A 86 12.62 4.61 16.07
CA GLY A 86 13.06 5.03 14.74
C GLY A 86 14.57 5.13 14.56
N SER A 87 15.37 5.07 15.63
CA SER A 87 16.83 5.06 15.58
C SER A 87 17.44 3.66 15.56
N THR A 88 16.63 2.62 15.70
CA THR A 88 17.07 1.23 15.49
C THR A 88 17.31 0.97 14.00
N ASP A 89 18.06 -0.10 13.68
CA ASP A 89 18.33 -0.44 12.27
C ASP A 89 17.03 -0.72 11.52
N TYR A 90 16.11 -1.51 12.10
CA TYR A 90 14.81 -1.75 11.50
C TYR A 90 13.96 -0.46 11.45
N GLY A 91 14.02 0.41 12.45
CA GLY A 91 13.34 1.71 12.45
C GLY A 91 13.85 2.64 11.36
N THR A 92 15.14 2.57 11.04
CA THR A 92 15.76 3.27 9.91
C THR A 92 15.33 2.69 8.59
N HIS A 93 15.20 1.36 8.50
CA HIS A 93 14.73 0.69 7.29
C HIS A 93 13.25 1.01 7.02
N VAL A 94 12.35 0.85 7.99
CA VAL A 94 10.90 1.07 7.79
C VAL A 94 10.59 2.53 7.41
N ARG A 95 11.44 3.48 7.80
CA ARG A 95 11.29 4.87 7.37
C ARG A 95 11.44 5.06 5.86
N LYS A 96 12.13 4.16 5.16
CA LYS A 96 12.30 4.21 3.70
C LYS A 96 11.09 3.65 2.96
N ASN A 97 10.24 2.88 3.64
CA ASN A 97 9.06 2.24 3.07
C ASN A 97 7.75 2.90 3.56
N ILE A 98 7.78 4.19 3.87
CA ILE A 98 6.55 4.92 4.22
C ILE A 98 5.74 5.13 2.94
N GLY A 99 4.54 4.55 2.90
CA GLY A 99 3.64 4.66 1.75
C GLY A 99 2.74 3.45 1.59
N VAL A 100 1.93 3.47 0.56
CA VAL A 100 1.08 2.35 0.14
C VAL A 100 1.74 1.69 -1.06
N SER A 101 2.05 0.40 -0.93
CA SER A 101 2.59 -0.41 -2.02
C SER A 101 1.49 -0.71 -3.03
N ILE A 102 1.67 -0.29 -4.25
CA ILE A 102 0.73 -0.50 -5.36
C ILE A 102 1.27 -1.63 -6.22
N VAL A 103 0.56 -2.76 -6.20
CA VAL A 103 0.97 -4.02 -6.82
C VAL A 103 0.02 -4.40 -7.95
N ARG A 104 0.57 -4.65 -9.11
CA ARG A 104 -0.15 -5.10 -10.30
C ARG A 104 0.35 -6.48 -10.70
N ALA A 105 -0.53 -7.47 -10.76
CA ALA A 105 -0.19 -8.83 -11.18
C ALA A 105 1.10 -9.34 -10.48
N ASN A 106 1.15 -9.26 -9.16
CA ASN A 106 2.29 -9.66 -8.30
C ASN A 106 3.59 -8.85 -8.48
N ARG A 107 3.55 -7.71 -9.18
CA ARG A 107 4.68 -6.80 -9.32
C ARG A 107 4.36 -5.45 -8.69
N GLU A 108 5.19 -4.98 -7.78
CA GLU A 108 5.11 -3.61 -7.29
C GLU A 108 5.39 -2.63 -8.44
N LEU A 109 4.45 -1.71 -8.65
CA LEU A 109 4.62 -0.59 -9.57
C LEU A 109 5.32 0.55 -8.86
N THR A 110 4.83 0.91 -7.69
CA THR A 110 5.31 2.05 -6.90
C THR A 110 4.97 1.89 -5.43
N LEU A 111 5.75 2.53 -4.59
CA LEU A 111 5.41 2.81 -3.19
C LEU A 111 4.86 4.25 -3.13
N SER A 112 3.54 4.39 -3.18
CA SER A 112 2.89 5.70 -3.19
C SER A 112 2.95 6.38 -1.82
N THR A 113 3.66 7.49 -1.72
CA THR A 113 3.70 8.34 -0.53
C THR A 113 2.49 9.27 -0.43
N SER A 114 1.64 9.33 -1.46
CA SER A 114 0.48 10.22 -1.50
C SER A 114 -0.53 9.96 -0.39
N PHE A 115 -0.58 8.74 0.15
CA PHE A 115 -1.42 8.35 1.29
C PHE A 115 -0.80 8.67 2.66
N ALA A 116 0.48 8.92 2.72
CA ALA A 116 1.19 9.17 3.97
C ALA A 116 1.33 10.67 4.27
N ILE A 117 1.48 11.00 5.55
CA ILE A 117 1.80 12.36 5.99
C ILE A 117 3.29 12.40 6.35
N ASP A 118 4.10 13.11 5.59
CA ASP A 118 5.57 13.12 5.67
C ASP A 118 6.14 13.37 7.08
N LYS A 119 5.47 14.19 7.87
CA LYS A 119 5.91 14.56 9.22
C LYS A 119 5.35 13.67 10.32
N GLU A 120 4.45 12.76 10.00
CA GLU A 120 3.82 11.89 10.99
C GLU A 120 4.68 10.64 11.23
N LYS A 121 5.34 10.62 12.36
CA LYS A 121 6.29 9.53 12.73
C LYS A 121 5.63 8.16 12.85
N ARG A 122 4.31 8.09 13.04
CA ARG A 122 3.57 6.83 13.16
C ARG A 122 3.42 6.11 11.82
N HIS A 123 3.46 6.85 10.68
CA HIS A 123 3.31 6.27 9.35
C HIS A 123 4.39 5.25 8.97
N ARG A 124 5.52 5.23 9.65
CA ARG A 124 6.56 4.21 9.45
C ARG A 124 6.22 2.83 10.01
N TRP A 125 5.23 2.75 10.88
CA TRP A 125 4.94 1.54 11.65
C TRP A 125 3.77 0.73 11.10
N TRP A 126 3.26 1.07 9.93
CA TRP A 126 2.30 0.27 9.20
C TRP A 126 2.77 0.04 7.76
N GLY A 127 2.30 -1.05 7.16
CA GLY A 127 2.41 -1.33 5.74
C GLY A 127 1.02 -1.56 5.16
N ILE A 128 0.74 -1.02 3.99
CA ILE A 128 -0.49 -1.28 3.24
C ILE A 128 -0.12 -1.58 1.80
N GLN A 129 -0.74 -2.63 1.26
CA GLN A 129 -0.62 -3.02 -0.14
C GLN A 129 -1.98 -3.00 -0.79
N VAL A 130 -2.06 -2.37 -1.95
CA VAL A 130 -3.20 -2.42 -2.88
C VAL A 130 -2.78 -3.26 -4.07
N GLU A 131 -3.40 -4.43 -4.22
CA GLU A 131 -3.11 -5.38 -5.30
C GLU A 131 -4.29 -5.48 -6.25
N PHE A 132 -4.00 -5.41 -7.56
CA PHE A 132 -4.99 -5.50 -8.62
C PHE A 132 -4.45 -6.22 -9.87
N SER A 133 -5.37 -6.59 -10.74
CA SER A 133 -5.07 -7.26 -11.99
C SER A 133 -5.04 -6.27 -13.18
N PRO A 134 -4.42 -6.66 -14.31
CA PRO A 134 -4.22 -5.78 -15.47
C PRO A 134 -5.47 -5.15 -16.06
N GLU A 135 -6.65 -5.75 -15.84
CA GLU A 135 -7.92 -5.25 -16.34
C GLU A 135 -8.29 -3.87 -15.75
N LEU A 136 -7.67 -3.49 -14.62
CA LEU A 136 -7.88 -2.20 -13.99
C LEU A 136 -6.83 -1.13 -14.37
N ASP A 137 -5.89 -1.46 -15.27
CA ASP A 137 -4.80 -0.56 -15.64
C ASP A 137 -5.29 0.82 -16.08
N GLU A 138 -6.24 0.87 -17.01
CA GLU A 138 -6.81 2.10 -17.55
C GLU A 138 -7.56 2.89 -16.47
N ILE A 139 -8.39 2.20 -15.68
CA ILE A 139 -9.17 2.80 -14.60
C ILE A 139 -8.25 3.45 -13.56
N LEU A 140 -7.20 2.75 -13.14
CA LEU A 140 -6.26 3.23 -12.12
C LEU A 140 -5.20 4.19 -12.67
N GLY A 141 -5.15 4.38 -13.99
CA GLY A 141 -4.20 5.27 -14.65
C GLY A 141 -2.77 4.70 -14.64
N VAL A 142 -2.63 3.40 -14.91
CA VAL A 142 -1.31 2.78 -15.04
C VAL A 142 -0.64 3.29 -16.30
N THR A 143 0.50 3.97 -16.14
CA THR A 143 1.26 4.56 -17.26
C THR A 143 1.90 3.49 -18.16
N ASN A 144 2.22 3.84 -19.41
CA ASN A 144 2.81 2.93 -20.39
C ASN A 144 4.10 2.25 -19.91
N ASN A 145 4.89 2.93 -19.08
CA ASN A 145 6.09 2.37 -18.46
C ASN A 145 5.79 1.53 -17.20
N LYS A 146 4.51 1.45 -16.80
CA LYS A 146 4.04 0.66 -15.65
C LYS A 146 4.80 0.96 -14.36
N GLN A 147 4.98 2.23 -14.06
CA GLN A 147 5.70 2.70 -12.87
C GLN A 147 4.80 3.39 -11.83
N ASP A 148 3.56 3.73 -12.16
CA ASP A 148 2.61 4.34 -11.24
C ASP A 148 1.16 4.02 -11.64
N ALA A 149 0.24 4.26 -10.71
CA ALA A 149 -1.21 4.28 -10.88
C ALA A 149 -1.70 5.71 -10.59
N GLU A 150 -1.53 6.60 -11.57
CA GLU A 150 -1.67 8.05 -11.38
C GLU A 150 -3.06 8.47 -10.93
N ASN A 151 -4.12 7.86 -11.51
CA ASN A 151 -5.50 8.17 -11.13
C ASN A 151 -5.76 7.84 -9.65
N LEU A 152 -5.28 6.69 -9.18
CA LEU A 152 -5.40 6.30 -7.77
C LEU A 152 -4.59 7.21 -6.86
N SER A 153 -3.34 7.51 -7.22
CA SER A 153 -2.46 8.38 -6.44
C SER A 153 -3.00 9.81 -6.33
N SER A 154 -3.71 10.31 -7.36
CA SER A 154 -4.30 11.66 -7.38
C SER A 154 -5.43 11.86 -6.37
N VAL A 155 -6.13 10.79 -5.99
CA VAL A 155 -7.26 10.84 -5.04
C VAL A 155 -6.89 10.32 -3.65
N ALA A 156 -5.63 9.99 -3.40
CA ALA A 156 -5.15 9.32 -2.19
C ALA A 156 -5.60 9.94 -0.87
N ARG A 157 -5.74 11.28 -0.81
CA ARG A 157 -6.17 12.02 0.41
C ARG A 157 -7.61 12.50 0.36
N ARG A 158 -8.35 12.10 -0.67
CA ARG A 158 -9.76 12.48 -0.81
C ARG A 158 -10.65 11.54 0.00
N SER A 159 -11.74 12.09 0.48
CA SER A 159 -12.83 11.36 1.11
C SER A 159 -14.11 11.53 0.30
N TRP A 160 -15.13 10.76 0.59
CA TRP A 160 -16.42 10.93 -0.06
C TRP A 160 -17.07 12.30 0.25
N ASP A 161 -16.68 12.93 1.36
CA ASP A 161 -17.17 14.28 1.71
C ASP A 161 -16.66 15.33 0.74
N ASP A 162 -15.47 15.14 0.15
CA ASP A 162 -14.89 16.05 -0.85
C ASP A 162 -15.63 16.03 -2.21
N TYR A 163 -16.50 15.04 -2.41
CA TYR A 163 -17.26 14.83 -3.64
C TYR A 163 -18.77 15.10 -3.48
N GLN A 164 -19.22 15.51 -2.30
CA GLN A 164 -20.60 15.92 -2.09
C GLN A 164 -20.87 17.29 -2.72
N GLU A 165 -21.99 17.41 -3.41
CA GLU A 165 -22.47 18.67 -3.99
C GLU A 165 -23.75 19.15 -3.28
N GLY A 166 -23.76 20.41 -2.89
CA GLY A 166 -24.92 21.00 -2.20
C GLY A 166 -25.29 20.24 -0.92
N ASN A 167 -26.48 19.66 -0.88
CA ASN A 167 -27.00 18.91 0.25
C ASN A 167 -26.97 17.38 0.02
N GLU A 168 -26.13 16.90 -0.88
CA GLU A 168 -26.00 15.46 -1.12
C GLU A 168 -25.51 14.72 0.13
N THR A 169 -26.05 13.52 0.34
CA THR A 169 -25.45 12.56 1.23
C THR A 169 -24.28 11.85 0.54
N GLN A 170 -23.38 11.23 1.29
CA GLN A 170 -22.31 10.41 0.70
C GLN A 170 -22.84 9.33 -0.24
N VAL A 171 -24.01 8.73 0.07
CA VAL A 171 -24.64 7.71 -0.78
C VAL A 171 -25.05 8.28 -2.13
N GLN A 172 -25.59 9.49 -2.13
CA GLN A 172 -25.99 10.18 -3.36
C GLN A 172 -24.77 10.58 -4.19
N ALA A 173 -23.74 11.15 -3.55
CA ALA A 173 -22.48 11.50 -4.21
C ALA A 173 -21.80 10.26 -4.85
N ARG A 174 -21.76 9.12 -4.12
CA ARG A 174 -21.24 7.86 -4.64
C ARG A 174 -21.99 7.39 -5.89
N LYS A 175 -23.31 7.46 -5.86
CA LYS A 175 -24.14 7.08 -7.02
C LYS A 175 -23.87 8.00 -8.21
N ARG A 176 -23.88 9.31 -8.00
CA ARG A 176 -23.63 10.30 -9.05
C ARG A 176 -22.24 10.08 -9.69
N VAL A 177 -21.18 10.05 -8.87
CA VAL A 177 -19.82 9.87 -9.39
C VAL A 177 -19.69 8.55 -10.14
N ARG A 178 -20.33 7.48 -9.66
CA ARG A 178 -20.34 6.18 -10.34
C ARG A 178 -20.98 6.25 -11.73
N ASP A 179 -22.10 6.98 -11.84
CA ASP A 179 -22.86 7.09 -13.07
C ASP A 179 -22.19 8.06 -14.07
N GLU A 180 -21.49 9.09 -13.59
CA GLU A 180 -20.80 10.10 -14.41
C GLU A 180 -19.37 9.70 -14.80
N ASN A 181 -18.62 9.11 -13.87
CA ASN A 181 -17.21 8.73 -14.07
C ASN A 181 -16.85 7.50 -13.25
N TYR A 182 -17.04 6.34 -13.84
CA TYR A 182 -16.78 5.06 -13.17
C TYR A 182 -15.32 4.89 -12.75
N SER A 183 -14.34 5.32 -13.55
CA SER A 183 -12.92 5.23 -13.21
C SER A 183 -12.59 6.04 -11.95
N GLN A 184 -13.13 7.26 -11.85
CA GLN A 184 -12.99 8.08 -10.67
C GLN A 184 -13.66 7.43 -9.45
N PHE A 185 -14.86 6.87 -9.62
CA PHE A 185 -15.55 6.14 -8.55
C PHE A 185 -14.70 5.00 -7.99
N VAL A 186 -14.11 4.16 -8.85
CA VAL A 186 -13.24 3.06 -8.43
C VAL A 186 -12.03 3.56 -7.64
N CYS A 187 -11.35 4.58 -8.13
CA CYS A 187 -10.19 5.17 -7.46
C CYS A 187 -10.55 5.71 -6.07
N ILE A 188 -11.68 6.42 -5.93
CA ILE A 188 -12.15 6.97 -4.65
C ILE A 188 -12.53 5.84 -3.67
N GLU A 189 -13.22 4.79 -4.14
CA GLU A 189 -13.56 3.64 -3.29
C GLU A 189 -12.31 2.97 -2.71
N ILE A 190 -11.29 2.75 -3.53
CA ILE A 190 -10.01 2.18 -3.10
C ILE A 190 -9.34 3.13 -2.09
N ALA A 191 -9.21 4.42 -2.43
CA ALA A 191 -8.58 5.41 -1.57
C ALA A 191 -9.30 5.56 -0.22
N HIS A 192 -10.64 5.57 -0.24
CA HIS A 192 -11.47 5.62 0.96
C HIS A 192 -11.21 4.42 1.89
N GLU A 193 -11.18 3.19 1.35
CA GLU A 193 -10.90 2.00 2.14
C GLU A 193 -9.47 2.01 2.69
N VAL A 194 -8.47 2.40 1.89
CA VAL A 194 -7.09 2.57 2.35
C VAL A 194 -7.00 3.55 3.51
N ASN A 195 -7.60 4.74 3.38
CA ASN A 195 -7.59 5.76 4.43
C ASN A 195 -8.31 5.31 5.70
N LYS A 196 -9.40 4.56 5.55
CA LYS A 196 -10.12 3.92 6.67
C LYS A 196 -9.21 2.93 7.41
N GLN A 197 -8.46 2.10 6.68
CA GLN A 197 -7.52 1.17 7.29
C GLN A 197 -6.36 1.91 7.98
N ILE A 198 -5.77 2.93 7.36
CA ILE A 198 -4.75 3.78 8.00
C ILE A 198 -5.28 4.35 9.32
N SER A 199 -6.50 4.91 9.30
CA SER A 199 -7.11 5.50 10.50
C SER A 199 -7.39 4.48 11.60
N SER A 200 -7.69 3.24 11.24
CA SER A 200 -7.95 2.17 12.21
C SER A 200 -6.68 1.61 12.86
N ILE A 201 -5.53 1.76 12.19
CA ILE A 201 -4.23 1.25 12.66
C ILE A 201 -3.50 2.30 13.51
N MET A 202 -3.73 3.58 13.28
CA MET A 202 -3.06 4.69 13.98
C MET A 202 -3.69 5.03 15.32
#